data_83a68f6fb92ca89d66c01ad06fad7811
#
_entry.id   83a68f6fb92ca89d66c01ad06fad7811
#
_cell.length_a   1.000
_cell.length_b   1.000
_cell.length_c   1.000
_cell.angle_alpha   90.00
_cell.angle_beta   90.00
_cell.angle_gamma   90.00
#
_symmetry.space_group_name_H-M   'P 1'
#
loop_
_entity.id
_entity.type
_entity.pdbx_description
1 polymer ?
#
loop_
_entity_poly.entity_id
_entity_poly.type
_entity_poly.pdbx_seq_one_letter_code
_entity_poly.pdbx_strand_id
1 'polypeptide(L)'
;NMERARAWLDEGGDVAIIDATNGTVHQRVDLSATLRDRPVLFIECVNDDPLLLDASIRRKTRLPEFANMTQEEALESFRKRLAYYESVYTSVRKERCWIRVDAVDSCIQDEAPSNDLPYYAAIRDIISSRWVQDLYLVRHGETDYNREGRLGGDPSLTAKGIEQAEKLAAHFDGVDLPYIFTSTKQRSAETAAPLL
;
A
#
# COMPACT_ATOMS: atom_id res chain seq x y z
N ASN A 1 -1.90 12.32 -16.46
CA ASN A 1 -2.68 11.62 -15.41
C ASN A 1 -4.07 12.22 -15.20
N MET A 2 -4.22 13.55 -15.18
CA MET A 2 -5.51 14.25 -15.01
C MET A 2 -6.52 13.91 -16.11
N GLU A 3 -6.09 13.96 -17.38
CA GLU A 3 -6.96 13.62 -18.53
C GLU A 3 -7.50 12.20 -18.43
N ARG A 4 -6.65 11.25 -18.01
CA ARG A 4 -7.06 9.85 -17.82
C ARG A 4 -8.05 9.68 -16.68
N ALA A 5 -7.84 10.38 -15.57
CA ALA A 5 -8.76 10.37 -14.43
C ALA A 5 -10.13 10.95 -14.83
N ARG A 6 -10.11 12.05 -15.59
CA ARG A 6 -11.33 12.67 -16.10
C ARG A 6 -12.07 11.75 -17.09
N ALA A 7 -11.36 11.17 -18.06
CA ALA A 7 -11.95 10.23 -19.01
C ALA A 7 -12.61 9.04 -18.29
N TRP A 8 -11.93 8.46 -17.30
CA TRP A 8 -12.49 7.37 -16.49
C TRP A 8 -13.81 7.76 -15.80
N LEU A 9 -13.84 8.95 -15.16
CA LEU A 9 -15.04 9.43 -14.47
C LEU A 9 -16.17 9.81 -15.45
N ASP A 10 -15.85 10.30 -16.64
CA ASP A 10 -16.82 10.64 -17.70
C ASP A 10 -17.41 9.38 -18.37
N GLU A 11 -16.67 8.26 -18.37
CA GLU A 11 -17.12 6.93 -18.83
C GLU A 11 -17.94 6.16 -17.77
N GLY A 12 -18.22 6.78 -16.61
CA GLY A 12 -19.05 6.19 -15.54
C GLY A 12 -18.26 5.51 -14.43
N GLY A 13 -16.96 5.74 -14.33
CA GLY A 13 -16.17 5.28 -13.21
C GLY A 13 -16.56 6.00 -11.90
N ASP A 14 -16.63 5.26 -10.80
CA ASP A 14 -17.06 5.80 -9.49
C ASP A 14 -15.98 6.66 -8.81
N VAL A 15 -14.72 6.23 -8.87
CA VAL A 15 -13.60 6.88 -8.17
C VAL A 15 -12.35 6.85 -9.04
N ALA A 16 -11.61 7.96 -9.06
CA ALA A 16 -10.27 8.05 -9.64
C ALA A 16 -9.27 8.49 -8.57
N ILE A 17 -8.19 7.74 -8.40
CA ILE A 17 -7.11 8.05 -7.46
C ILE A 17 -5.94 8.64 -8.25
N ILE A 18 -5.49 9.84 -7.85
CA ILE A 18 -4.34 10.53 -8.41
C ILE A 18 -3.21 10.49 -7.38
N ASP A 19 -2.30 9.54 -7.54
CA ASP A 19 -1.09 9.45 -6.72
C ASP A 19 -0.03 10.41 -7.28
N ALA A 20 0.19 11.51 -6.56
CA ALA A 20 1.17 12.53 -6.91
C ALA A 20 1.57 13.35 -5.66
N THR A 21 2.70 14.02 -5.72
CA THR A 21 3.22 14.81 -4.58
C THR A 21 2.26 15.93 -4.17
N ASN A 22 1.67 16.67 -5.13
CA ASN A 22 0.71 17.78 -4.88
C ASN A 22 1.06 18.65 -3.65
N GLY A 23 2.37 18.91 -3.46
CA GLY A 23 2.93 19.48 -2.24
C GLY A 23 2.61 20.95 -2.01
N THR A 24 2.20 21.69 -3.02
CA THR A 24 1.90 23.12 -2.91
C THR A 24 0.41 23.42 -3.02
N VAL A 25 -0.04 24.50 -2.38
CA VAL A 25 -1.42 24.98 -2.49
C VAL A 25 -1.78 25.24 -3.96
N HIS A 26 -0.85 25.80 -4.75
CA HIS A 26 -1.10 26.13 -6.16
C HIS A 26 -1.43 24.87 -6.98
N GLN A 27 -0.63 23.81 -6.85
CA GLN A 27 -0.88 22.53 -7.53
C GLN A 27 -2.25 21.95 -7.17
N ARG A 28 -2.65 22.01 -5.91
CA ARG A 28 -3.95 21.50 -5.44
C ARG A 28 -5.13 22.38 -5.92
N VAL A 29 -4.92 23.69 -6.01
CA VAL A 29 -5.91 24.61 -6.58
C VAL A 29 -6.11 24.33 -8.07
N ASP A 30 -5.04 24.16 -8.84
CA ASP A 30 -5.11 23.85 -10.28
C ASP A 30 -5.80 22.50 -10.52
N LEU A 31 -5.50 21.51 -9.69
CA LEU A 31 -6.17 20.20 -9.73
C LEU A 31 -7.67 20.35 -9.47
N SER A 32 -8.05 21.06 -8.42
CA SER A 32 -9.45 21.31 -8.08
C SER A 32 -10.18 22.11 -9.17
N ALA A 33 -9.50 23.07 -9.80
CA ALA A 33 -10.07 23.86 -10.89
C ALA A 33 -10.34 23.01 -12.15
N THR A 34 -9.47 22.03 -12.43
CA THR A 34 -9.64 21.08 -13.53
C THR A 34 -10.82 20.11 -13.30
N LEU A 35 -11.11 19.78 -12.03
CA LEU A 35 -12.17 18.87 -11.60
C LEU A 35 -13.33 19.60 -10.90
N ARG A 36 -13.56 20.87 -11.22
CA ARG A 36 -14.58 21.74 -10.54
C ARG A 36 -16.01 21.19 -10.55
N ASP A 37 -16.32 20.33 -11.49
CA ASP A 37 -17.60 19.64 -11.69
C ASP A 37 -17.69 18.29 -10.95
N ARG A 38 -16.63 17.91 -10.22
CA ARG A 38 -16.54 16.66 -9.47
C ARG A 38 -16.08 16.95 -8.03
N PRO A 39 -16.55 16.18 -7.05
CA PRO A 39 -16.03 16.28 -5.68
C PRO A 39 -14.58 15.76 -5.63
N VAL A 40 -13.71 16.49 -4.93
CA VAL A 40 -12.28 16.16 -4.77
C VAL A 40 -11.96 16.03 -3.29
N LEU A 41 -11.35 14.91 -2.91
CA LEU A 41 -10.78 14.68 -1.59
C LEU A 41 -9.26 14.70 -1.69
N PHE A 42 -8.60 15.50 -0.87
CA PHE A 42 -7.16 15.45 -0.68
C PHE A 42 -6.82 14.58 0.53
N ILE A 43 -5.94 13.61 0.33
CA ILE A 43 -5.43 12.75 1.40
C ILE A 43 -3.95 13.03 1.55
N GLU A 44 -3.57 13.61 2.69
CA GLU A 44 -2.17 13.85 3.06
C GLU A 44 -1.66 12.71 3.92
N CYS A 45 -0.74 11.93 3.37
CA CYS A 45 -0.07 10.86 4.09
C CYS A 45 1.20 11.39 4.76
N VAL A 46 1.23 11.40 6.08
CA VAL A 46 2.36 11.85 6.89
C VAL A 46 3.12 10.64 7.43
N ASN A 47 4.43 10.73 7.41
CA ASN A 47 5.32 9.77 8.07
C ASN A 47 6.41 10.55 8.79
N ASP A 48 6.28 10.66 10.10
CA ASP A 48 7.22 11.38 10.97
C ASP A 48 8.21 10.41 11.67
N ASP A 49 8.18 9.10 11.35
CA ASP A 49 9.14 8.13 11.89
C ASP A 49 10.48 8.21 11.14
N PRO A 50 11.56 8.69 11.79
CA PRO A 50 12.85 8.87 11.14
C PRO A 50 13.52 7.56 10.70
N LEU A 51 13.25 6.44 11.39
CA LEU A 51 13.82 5.14 11.05
C LEU A 51 13.17 4.57 9.80
N LEU A 52 11.84 4.65 9.72
CA LEU A 52 11.08 4.23 8.55
C LEU A 52 11.36 5.13 7.34
N LEU A 53 11.56 6.43 7.57
CA LEU A 53 11.93 7.38 6.53
C LEU A 53 13.30 7.03 5.93
N ASP A 54 14.34 6.82 6.76
CA ASP A 54 15.68 6.43 6.28
C ASP A 54 15.65 5.08 5.55
N ALA A 55 14.95 4.08 6.07
CA ALA A 55 14.77 2.79 5.40
C ALA A 55 14.08 2.93 4.03
N SER A 56 13.08 3.80 3.93
CA SER A 56 12.37 4.10 2.69
C SER A 56 13.27 4.80 1.68
N ILE A 57 14.10 5.76 2.11
CA ILE A 57 15.09 6.44 1.27
C ILE A 57 16.08 5.43 0.70
N ARG A 58 16.67 4.57 1.55
CA ARG A 58 17.61 3.53 1.14
C ARG A 58 17.01 2.53 0.14
N ARG A 59 15.72 2.21 0.28
CA ARG A 59 15.02 1.35 -0.67
C ARG A 59 14.82 2.06 -2.01
N LYS A 60 14.41 3.34 -1.99
CA LYS A 60 14.16 4.12 -3.20
C LYS A 60 15.43 4.37 -4.01
N THR A 61 16.60 4.53 -3.38
CA THR A 61 17.87 4.70 -4.08
C THR A 61 18.36 3.44 -4.81
N ARG A 62 17.65 2.31 -4.68
CA ARG A 62 17.90 1.08 -5.47
C ARG A 62 17.03 0.99 -6.73
N LEU A 63 16.18 1.97 -6.99
CA LEU A 63 15.32 1.98 -8.17
C LEU A 63 16.14 2.25 -9.46
N PRO A 64 15.63 1.84 -10.64
CA PRO A 64 16.36 1.97 -11.91
C PRO A 64 16.81 3.39 -12.24
N GLU A 65 16.12 4.42 -11.74
CA GLU A 65 16.51 5.83 -11.94
C GLU A 65 17.89 6.16 -11.35
N PHE A 66 18.39 5.36 -10.39
CA PHE A 66 19.69 5.52 -9.74
C PHE A 66 20.72 4.48 -10.18
N ALA A 67 20.40 3.65 -11.17
CA ALA A 67 21.25 2.51 -11.58
C ALA A 67 22.68 2.92 -12.02
N ASN A 68 22.86 4.15 -12.47
CA ASN A 68 24.15 4.69 -12.94
C ASN A 68 24.90 5.50 -11.86
N MET A 69 24.44 5.49 -10.61
CA MET A 69 25.02 6.21 -9.48
C MET A 69 25.58 5.24 -8.45
N THR A 70 26.59 5.66 -7.73
CA THR A 70 26.99 4.98 -6.49
C THR A 70 25.88 5.12 -5.45
N GLN A 71 25.87 4.26 -4.44
CA GLN A 71 24.88 4.32 -3.35
C GLN A 71 24.92 5.67 -2.62
N GLU A 72 26.10 6.26 -2.46
CA GLU A 72 26.29 7.55 -1.80
C GLU A 72 25.73 8.70 -2.64
N GLU A 73 26.04 8.73 -3.94
CA GLU A 73 25.50 9.72 -4.88
C GLU A 73 23.98 9.64 -4.97
N ALA A 74 23.43 8.43 -5.02
CA ALA A 74 21.98 8.21 -5.04
C ALA A 74 21.30 8.73 -3.76
N LEU A 75 21.88 8.47 -2.58
CA LEU A 75 21.39 8.98 -1.30
C LEU A 75 21.46 10.51 -1.24
N GLU A 76 22.56 11.11 -1.66
CA GLU A 76 22.73 12.56 -1.68
C GLU A 76 21.72 13.22 -2.64
N SER A 77 21.59 12.67 -3.84
CA SER A 77 20.62 13.13 -4.84
C SER A 77 19.19 13.07 -4.30
N PHE A 78 18.83 11.96 -3.65
CA PHE A 78 17.50 11.79 -3.06
C PHE A 78 17.25 12.78 -1.92
N ARG A 79 18.23 12.98 -1.03
CA ARG A 79 18.13 13.95 0.07
C ARG A 79 17.97 15.38 -0.40
N LYS A 80 18.70 15.79 -1.44
CA LYS A 80 18.54 17.11 -2.08
C LYS A 80 17.12 17.29 -2.62
N ARG A 81 16.58 16.27 -3.27
CA ARG A 81 15.20 16.28 -3.77
C ARG A 81 14.18 16.38 -2.63
N LEU A 82 14.40 15.64 -1.54
CA LEU A 82 13.53 15.69 -0.36
C LEU A 82 13.55 17.07 0.28
N ALA A 83 14.72 17.65 0.53
CA ALA A 83 14.87 18.99 1.09
C ALA A 83 14.20 20.08 0.22
N TYR A 84 14.26 19.94 -1.10
CA TYR A 84 13.52 20.83 -2.00
C TYR A 84 12.02 20.70 -1.79
N TYR A 85 11.46 19.47 -1.75
CA TYR A 85 10.03 19.29 -1.51
C TYR A 85 9.60 19.81 -0.13
N GLU A 86 10.38 19.57 0.91
CA GLU A 86 10.12 20.10 2.25
C GLU A 86 10.06 21.64 2.26
N SER A 87 10.93 22.30 1.49
CA SER A 87 10.97 23.77 1.44
C SER A 87 9.75 24.41 0.77
N VAL A 88 9.05 23.69 -0.12
CA VAL A 88 7.88 24.19 -0.85
C VAL A 88 6.56 23.56 -0.39
N TYR A 89 6.67 22.56 0.48
CA TYR A 89 5.51 21.81 0.95
C TYR A 89 4.61 22.66 1.84
N THR A 90 3.32 22.51 1.62
CA THR A 90 2.28 23.13 2.47
C THR A 90 1.22 22.08 2.76
N SER A 91 1.02 21.77 4.03
CA SER A 91 -0.02 20.83 4.49
C SER A 91 -1.42 21.22 4.01
N VAL A 92 -2.27 20.22 3.81
CA VAL A 92 -3.68 20.43 3.48
C VAL A 92 -4.40 21.10 4.66
N ARG A 93 -5.01 22.24 4.42
CA ARG A 93 -5.83 23.00 5.41
C ARG A 93 -6.80 23.98 4.77
N LYS A 94 -6.59 24.31 3.49
CA LYS A 94 -7.36 25.34 2.77
C LYS A 94 -8.30 24.73 1.72
N GLU A 95 -8.12 23.45 1.48
CA GLU A 95 -8.94 22.69 0.54
C GLU A 95 -10.33 22.46 1.13
N ARG A 96 -11.32 22.28 0.25
CA ARG A 96 -12.72 22.09 0.66
C ARG A 96 -12.95 20.80 1.43
N CYS A 97 -12.25 19.73 1.03
CA CYS A 97 -12.36 18.42 1.66
C CYS A 97 -10.99 17.75 1.70
N TRP A 98 -10.55 17.35 2.88
CA TRP A 98 -9.26 16.73 3.06
C TRP A 98 -9.20 15.85 4.31
N ILE A 99 -8.28 14.89 4.29
CA ILE A 99 -7.90 14.05 5.43
C ILE A 99 -6.38 14.10 5.55
N ARG A 100 -5.88 14.31 6.76
CA ARG A 100 -4.46 14.15 7.12
C ARG A 100 -4.31 12.89 7.96
N VAL A 101 -3.53 11.95 7.48
CA VAL A 101 -3.36 10.64 8.10
C VAL A 101 -1.90 10.36 8.43
N ASP A 102 -1.64 9.85 9.62
CA ASP A 102 -0.40 9.17 9.93
C ASP A 102 -0.36 7.86 9.16
N ALA A 103 0.55 7.76 8.20
CA ALA A 103 0.65 6.61 7.30
C ALA A 103 1.32 5.38 7.97
N VAL A 104 1.94 5.57 9.14
CA VAL A 104 2.55 4.49 9.92
C VAL A 104 1.51 3.81 10.80
N ASP A 105 0.76 4.62 11.53
CA ASP A 105 -0.21 4.12 12.50
C ASP A 105 -1.64 4.03 11.94
N SER A 106 -1.87 4.39 10.68
CA SER A 106 -3.20 4.45 10.05
C SER A 106 -4.19 5.27 10.89
N CYS A 107 -3.69 6.36 11.48
CA CYS A 107 -4.45 7.22 12.38
C CYS A 107 -4.76 8.56 11.71
N ILE A 108 -6.04 8.93 11.65
CA ILE A 108 -6.44 10.25 11.16
C ILE A 108 -6.04 11.29 12.20
N GLN A 109 -5.13 12.20 11.82
CA GLN A 109 -4.64 13.28 12.66
C GLN A 109 -5.58 14.49 12.64
N ASP A 110 -6.13 14.79 11.46
CA ASP A 110 -7.03 15.92 11.26
C ASP A 110 -7.81 15.74 9.95
N GLU A 111 -9.01 16.31 9.84
CA GLU A 111 -9.85 16.19 8.66
C GLU A 111 -10.84 17.33 8.50
N ALA A 112 -11.19 17.65 7.26
CA ALA A 112 -12.29 18.53 6.91
C ALA A 112 -13.27 17.78 5.99
N PRO A 113 -14.31 17.16 6.54
CA PRO A 113 -15.31 16.44 5.76
C PRO A 113 -16.18 17.40 4.93
N SER A 114 -16.70 16.87 3.81
CA SER A 114 -17.74 17.54 3.04
C SER A 114 -18.92 16.58 2.83
N ASN A 115 -20.12 17.06 3.09
CA ASN A 115 -21.34 16.26 2.94
C ASN A 115 -21.64 15.87 1.48
N ASP A 116 -21.02 16.57 0.52
CA ASP A 116 -21.22 16.33 -0.92
C ASP A 116 -20.26 15.28 -1.47
N LEU A 117 -19.31 14.77 -0.67
CA LEU A 117 -18.34 13.77 -1.12
C LEU A 117 -18.94 12.37 -0.98
N PRO A 118 -19.23 11.67 -2.08
CA PRO A 118 -19.64 10.28 -2.02
C PRO A 118 -18.51 9.42 -1.44
N TYR A 119 -18.86 8.34 -0.77
CA TYR A 119 -17.92 7.36 -0.19
C TYR A 119 -16.99 7.90 0.92
N TYR A 120 -17.17 9.15 1.40
CA TYR A 120 -16.27 9.72 2.41
C TYR A 120 -16.10 8.81 3.63
N ALA A 121 -17.21 8.32 4.20
CA ALA A 121 -17.17 7.42 5.35
C ALA A 121 -16.39 6.12 5.05
N ALA A 122 -16.67 5.50 3.91
CA ALA A 122 -15.99 4.26 3.51
C ALA A 122 -14.48 4.49 3.27
N ILE A 123 -14.11 5.61 2.64
CA ILE A 123 -12.69 5.99 2.44
C ILE A 123 -12.01 6.21 3.80
N ARG A 124 -12.67 6.92 4.71
CA ARG A 124 -12.20 7.19 6.06
C ARG A 124 -11.97 5.89 6.84
N ASP A 125 -12.93 4.98 6.77
CA ASP A 125 -12.84 3.68 7.44
C ASP A 125 -11.68 2.84 6.88
N ILE A 126 -11.48 2.82 5.56
CA ILE A 126 -10.35 2.14 4.92
C ILE A 126 -9.02 2.74 5.38
N ILE A 127 -8.89 4.07 5.42
CA ILE A 127 -7.64 4.76 5.79
C ILE A 127 -7.30 4.52 7.26
N SER A 128 -8.29 4.53 8.15
CA SER A 128 -8.11 4.35 9.60
C SER A 128 -8.15 2.90 10.05
N SER A 129 -8.43 1.97 9.14
CA SER A 129 -8.50 0.55 9.51
C SER A 129 -7.10 -0.03 9.71
N ARG A 130 -6.87 -0.61 10.87
CA ARG A 130 -5.69 -1.42 11.16
C ARG A 130 -5.95 -2.86 10.74
N TRP A 131 -6.12 -3.08 9.45
CA TRP A 131 -6.53 -4.38 8.90
C TRP A 131 -5.50 -5.47 9.15
N VAL A 132 -4.23 -5.09 9.18
CA VAL A 132 -3.14 -6.06 9.31
C VAL A 132 -2.15 -5.47 10.29
N GLN A 133 -2.19 -5.93 11.54
CA GLN A 133 -1.13 -5.65 12.51
C GLN A 133 0.07 -6.56 12.25
N ASP A 134 -0.20 -7.83 11.92
CA ASP A 134 0.81 -8.82 11.58
C ASP A 134 0.46 -9.49 10.25
N LEU A 135 1.41 -9.52 9.32
CA LEU A 135 1.29 -10.21 8.04
C LEU A 135 2.30 -11.35 7.97
N TYR A 136 1.79 -12.56 7.97
CA TYR A 136 2.60 -13.78 7.80
C TYR A 136 2.54 -14.25 6.35
N LEU A 137 3.70 -14.28 5.69
CA LEU A 137 3.82 -14.79 4.32
C LEU A 137 4.38 -16.22 4.38
N VAL A 138 3.54 -17.16 4.01
CA VAL A 138 3.87 -18.59 4.07
C VAL A 138 3.93 -19.16 2.66
N ARG A 139 5.02 -19.88 2.37
CA ARG A 139 5.13 -20.70 1.17
C ARG A 139 4.45 -22.05 1.41
N HIS A 140 3.75 -22.57 0.38
CA HIS A 140 3.17 -23.91 0.43
C HIS A 140 4.20 -25.00 0.78
N GLY A 141 3.76 -26.07 1.42
CA GLY A 141 4.55 -27.25 1.72
C GLY A 141 5.14 -27.92 0.47
N GLU A 142 6.08 -28.85 0.66
CA GLU A 142 6.73 -29.56 -0.44
C GLU A 142 5.71 -30.31 -1.30
N THR A 143 5.89 -30.23 -2.63
CA THR A 143 5.13 -30.99 -3.63
C THR A 143 6.07 -31.87 -4.45
N ASP A 144 5.55 -32.88 -5.17
CA ASP A 144 6.37 -33.69 -6.07
C ASP A 144 7.06 -32.85 -7.16
N TYR A 145 6.38 -31.79 -7.65
CA TYR A 145 6.99 -30.86 -8.60
C TYR A 145 8.20 -30.11 -8.02
N ASN A 146 8.19 -29.80 -6.71
CA ASN A 146 9.37 -29.22 -6.06
C ASN A 146 10.53 -30.21 -6.02
N ARG A 147 10.27 -31.49 -5.76
CA ARG A 147 11.32 -32.55 -5.75
C ARG A 147 11.91 -32.79 -7.13
N GLU A 148 11.08 -32.66 -8.17
CA GLU A 148 11.47 -32.87 -9.56
C GLU A 148 12.03 -31.60 -10.22
N GLY A 149 12.07 -30.46 -9.54
CA GLY A 149 12.49 -29.18 -10.12
C GLY A 149 11.53 -28.62 -11.17
N ARG A 150 10.28 -29.05 -11.18
CA ARG A 150 9.25 -28.63 -12.14
C ARG A 150 8.55 -27.37 -11.65
N LEU A 151 8.22 -26.51 -12.60
CA LEU A 151 7.45 -25.27 -12.39
C LEU A 151 6.01 -25.40 -12.91
N GLY A 152 5.11 -24.64 -12.30
CA GLY A 152 3.69 -24.58 -12.72
C GLY A 152 2.85 -25.74 -12.17
N GLY A 153 1.77 -26.08 -12.87
CA GLY A 153 0.85 -27.13 -12.47
C GLY A 153 0.12 -26.90 -11.15
N ASP A 154 -0.55 -27.95 -10.67
CA ASP A 154 -1.29 -27.92 -9.40
C ASP A 154 -1.15 -29.26 -8.66
N PRO A 155 0.08 -29.67 -8.29
CA PRO A 155 0.31 -30.89 -7.52
C PRO A 155 -0.13 -30.72 -6.08
N SER A 156 -0.54 -31.85 -5.45
CA SER A 156 -0.76 -31.97 -4.02
C SER A 156 0.55 -31.91 -3.23
N LEU A 157 0.45 -31.77 -1.92
CA LEU A 157 1.57 -31.89 -1.01
C LEU A 157 2.11 -33.34 -0.97
N THR A 158 3.42 -33.48 -0.81
CA THR A 158 4.02 -34.75 -0.42
C THR A 158 3.77 -35.07 1.07
N ALA A 159 4.05 -36.28 1.53
CA ALA A 159 4.01 -36.61 2.95
C ALA A 159 4.83 -35.60 3.80
N LYS A 160 6.00 -35.19 3.29
CA LYS A 160 6.82 -34.17 3.95
C LYS A 160 6.15 -32.79 3.89
N GLY A 161 5.46 -32.45 2.79
CA GLY A 161 4.68 -31.21 2.68
C GLY A 161 3.53 -31.15 3.69
N ILE A 162 2.87 -32.27 3.94
CA ILE A 162 1.83 -32.40 4.97
C ILE A 162 2.43 -32.18 6.37
N GLU A 163 3.53 -32.84 6.68
CA GLU A 163 4.25 -32.64 7.95
C GLU A 163 4.67 -31.16 8.15
N GLN A 164 5.07 -30.48 7.08
CA GLN A 164 5.37 -29.04 7.11
C GLN A 164 4.13 -28.21 7.43
N ALA A 165 2.98 -28.55 6.86
CA ALA A 165 1.70 -27.87 7.14
C ALA A 165 1.24 -28.08 8.60
N GLU A 166 1.41 -29.28 9.14
CA GLU A 166 1.13 -29.58 10.56
C GLU A 166 2.06 -28.81 11.52
N LYS A 167 3.35 -28.71 11.18
CA LYS A 167 4.30 -27.89 11.95
C LYS A 167 3.97 -26.40 11.88
N LEU A 168 3.49 -25.93 10.74
CA LEU A 168 3.01 -24.55 10.59
C LEU A 168 1.81 -24.30 11.51
N ALA A 169 0.83 -25.20 11.54
CA ALA A 169 -0.32 -25.08 12.44
C ALA A 169 0.12 -25.07 13.91
N ALA A 170 1.04 -25.94 14.29
CA ALA A 170 1.59 -25.94 15.64
C ALA A 170 2.35 -24.65 15.99
N HIS A 171 3.00 -24.00 15.00
CA HIS A 171 3.68 -22.71 15.20
C HIS A 171 2.69 -21.60 15.50
N PHE A 172 1.50 -21.62 14.92
CA PHE A 172 0.45 -20.65 15.13
C PHE A 172 -0.56 -21.02 16.21
N ASP A 173 -0.29 -22.10 16.96
CA ASP A 173 -1.13 -22.48 18.09
C ASP A 173 -1.21 -21.33 19.12
N GLY A 174 -2.45 -20.91 19.46
CA GLY A 174 -2.69 -19.78 20.33
C GLY A 174 -2.53 -18.39 19.70
N VAL A 175 -2.19 -18.29 18.41
CA VAL A 175 -2.16 -17.02 17.67
C VAL A 175 -3.52 -16.78 17.04
N ASP A 176 -4.10 -15.60 17.30
CA ASP A 176 -5.33 -15.18 16.62
C ASP A 176 -5.05 -14.84 15.16
N LEU A 177 -5.57 -15.65 14.25
CA LEU A 177 -5.47 -15.46 12.80
C LEU A 177 -6.87 -15.18 12.24
N PRO A 178 -7.36 -13.94 12.29
CA PRO A 178 -8.72 -13.61 11.89
C PRO A 178 -8.98 -13.85 10.39
N TYR A 179 -7.94 -13.84 9.57
CA TYR A 179 -8.02 -14.07 8.12
C TYR A 179 -6.85 -14.92 7.61
N ILE A 180 -7.18 -15.95 6.84
CA ILE A 180 -6.20 -16.77 6.12
C ILE A 180 -6.54 -16.71 4.63
N PHE A 181 -5.60 -16.18 3.83
CA PHE A 181 -5.75 -16.06 2.38
C PHE A 181 -4.86 -17.10 1.68
N THR A 182 -5.44 -17.86 0.78
CA THR A 182 -4.71 -18.83 -0.04
C THR A 182 -4.92 -18.55 -1.51
N SER A 183 -3.98 -19.01 -2.36
CA SER A 183 -4.27 -19.10 -3.80
C SER A 183 -5.28 -20.23 -4.05
N THR A 184 -5.88 -20.24 -5.24
CA THR A 184 -6.80 -21.32 -5.67
C THR A 184 -6.09 -22.67 -5.93
N LYS A 185 -4.77 -22.75 -5.71
CA LYS A 185 -3.98 -23.95 -5.94
C LYS A 185 -4.12 -24.93 -4.78
N GLN A 186 -4.26 -26.23 -5.14
CA GLN A 186 -4.46 -27.31 -4.19
C GLN A 186 -3.37 -27.33 -3.11
N ARG A 187 -2.08 -27.23 -3.49
CA ARG A 187 -0.97 -27.17 -2.54
C ARG A 187 -1.09 -26.04 -1.51
N SER A 188 -1.67 -24.89 -1.90
CA SER A 188 -1.84 -23.76 -0.96
C SER A 188 -2.98 -24.04 0.01
N ALA A 189 -4.10 -24.56 -0.49
CA ALA A 189 -5.23 -24.96 0.33
C ALA A 189 -4.86 -26.08 1.33
N GLU A 190 -4.14 -27.11 0.85
CA GLU A 190 -3.66 -28.21 1.71
C GLU A 190 -2.68 -27.72 2.78
N THR A 191 -1.83 -26.73 2.48
CA THR A 191 -0.92 -26.13 3.48
C THR A 191 -1.67 -25.37 4.56
N ALA A 192 -2.75 -24.69 4.19
CA ALA A 192 -3.55 -23.91 5.13
C ALA A 192 -4.56 -24.77 5.93
N ALA A 193 -4.95 -25.93 5.41
CA ALA A 193 -5.99 -26.75 5.99
C ALA A 193 -5.82 -27.06 7.50
N PRO A 194 -4.63 -27.36 8.03
CA PRO A 194 -4.44 -27.57 9.46
C PRO A 194 -4.59 -26.33 10.34
N LEU A 195 -4.62 -25.11 9.73
CA LEU A 195 -4.79 -23.84 10.44
C LEU A 195 -6.27 -23.44 10.60
N LEU A 196 -7.18 -24.11 9.88
CA LEU A 196 -8.61 -23.83 9.86
C LEU A 196 -9.36 -24.66 10.89
#